data_895c783d98b13f34bcab05a8aca7337d
#
_entry.id   895c783d98b13f34bcab05a8aca7337d
#
_cell.length_a   1.000
_cell.length_b   1.000
_cell.length_c   1.000
_cell.angle_alpha   90.00
_cell.angle_beta   90.00
_cell.angle_gamma   90.00
#
_symmetry.space_group_name_H-M   'P 1'
#
loop_
_entity.id
_entity.type
_entity.pdbx_description
1 polymer ?
#
loop_
_entity_poly.entity_id
_entity_poly.type
_entity_poly.pdbx_seq_one_letter_code
_entity_poly.pdbx_strand_id
1 'polypeptide(L)'
;MRKLGIPTVIDRTIQQAITQQLVSIYEPLFADGSFGYRPGRSAKDAILKVKEYAEQGYTYAVSLDLSKYFDTLNHEILINLLRKTVKDERVVQLIKRYLKSGVMENGVVMETEEGSPQGGLCRDTSSILRFYQRVYFLKSA
;
A
#
# COMPACT_ATOMS: atom_id res chain seq x y z
N MET A 1 -1.34 -19.98 -7.47
CA MET A 1 -0.59 -19.11 -8.41
C MET A 1 -1.16 -17.71 -8.28
N ARG A 2 -0.32 -16.68 -8.09
CA ARG A 2 -0.83 -15.30 -7.96
C ARG A 2 -1.00 -14.70 -9.36
N LYS A 3 -2.19 -14.17 -9.65
CA LYS A 3 -2.47 -13.51 -10.94
C LYS A 3 -1.85 -12.11 -10.92
N LEU A 4 -1.02 -11.79 -11.91
CA LEU A 4 -0.39 -10.49 -12.07
C LEU A 4 -1.13 -9.72 -13.16
N GLY A 5 -1.73 -8.58 -12.80
CA GLY A 5 -2.33 -7.67 -13.76
C GLY A 5 -1.27 -6.76 -14.40
N ILE A 6 -1.26 -6.67 -15.72
CA ILE A 6 -0.36 -5.79 -16.47
C ILE A 6 -1.19 -4.62 -17.03
N PRO A 7 -1.11 -3.40 -16.43
CA PRO A 7 -1.81 -2.24 -16.97
C PRO A 7 -1.20 -1.78 -18.29
N THR A 8 -2.00 -1.07 -19.10
CA THR A 8 -1.51 -0.45 -20.33
C THR A 8 -0.42 0.58 -20.05
N VAL A 9 0.35 0.96 -21.08
CA VAL A 9 1.43 1.95 -20.92
C VAL A 9 0.86 3.30 -20.43
N ILE A 10 -0.29 3.71 -20.97
CA ILE A 10 -0.97 4.95 -20.57
C ILE A 10 -1.39 4.87 -19.10
N ASP A 11 -2.04 3.77 -18.70
CA ASP A 11 -2.47 3.59 -17.32
C ASP A 11 -1.29 3.61 -16.36
N ARG A 12 -0.18 2.94 -16.69
CA ARG A 12 1.04 2.97 -15.88
C ARG A 12 1.58 4.38 -15.69
N THR A 13 1.57 5.20 -16.75
CA THR A 13 2.02 6.59 -16.68
C THR A 13 1.16 7.42 -15.76
N ILE A 14 -0.17 7.32 -15.91
CA ILE A 14 -1.13 8.04 -15.04
C ILE A 14 -1.02 7.55 -13.60
N GLN A 15 -0.96 6.25 -13.40
CA GLN A 15 -0.80 5.66 -12.07
C GLN A 15 0.49 6.10 -11.39
N GLN A 16 1.60 6.17 -12.13
CA GLN A 16 2.87 6.65 -11.61
C GLN A 16 2.79 8.14 -11.22
N ALA A 17 2.14 8.96 -12.02
CA ALA A 17 1.94 10.38 -11.71
C ALA A 17 1.11 10.57 -10.42
N ILE A 18 0.02 9.80 -10.26
CA ILE A 18 -0.78 9.80 -9.03
C ILE A 18 0.07 9.36 -7.84
N THR A 19 0.83 8.27 -7.97
CA THR A 19 1.69 7.74 -6.93
C THR A 19 2.71 8.77 -6.44
N GLN A 20 3.37 9.49 -7.35
CA GLN A 20 4.34 10.52 -6.98
C GLN A 20 3.72 11.62 -6.12
N GLN A 21 2.50 12.06 -6.44
CA GLN A 21 1.77 13.05 -5.63
C GLN A 21 1.35 12.48 -4.27
N LEU A 22 0.86 11.25 -4.25
CA LEU A 22 0.44 10.58 -3.00
C LEU A 22 1.65 10.33 -2.09
N VAL A 23 2.80 9.93 -2.63
CA VAL A 23 4.04 9.77 -1.84
C VAL A 23 4.39 11.07 -1.12
N SER A 24 4.36 12.21 -1.80
CA SER A 24 4.67 13.51 -1.19
C SER A 24 3.73 13.86 -0.01
N ILE A 25 2.48 13.42 -0.09
CA ILE A 25 1.47 13.66 0.95
C ILE A 25 1.63 12.70 2.12
N TYR A 26 1.88 11.41 1.84
CA TYR A 26 1.83 10.35 2.87
C TYR A 26 3.19 10.04 3.49
N GLU A 27 4.30 10.32 2.79
CA GLU A 27 5.65 10.03 3.29
C GLU A 27 5.92 10.63 4.68
N PRO A 28 5.54 11.88 4.97
CA PRO A 28 5.71 12.46 6.30
C PRO A 28 4.84 11.82 7.40
N LEU A 29 3.80 11.09 7.02
CA LEU A 29 2.85 10.48 7.94
C LEU A 29 3.23 9.05 8.35
N PHE A 30 4.19 8.43 7.66
CA PHE A 30 4.62 7.08 7.99
C PHE A 30 5.43 7.04 9.29
N ALA A 31 5.21 5.97 10.06
CA ALA A 31 6.02 5.70 11.24
C ALA A 31 7.50 5.46 10.86
N ASP A 32 8.43 5.85 11.74
CA ASP A 32 9.87 5.66 11.51
C ASP A 32 10.27 4.19 11.31
N GLY A 33 9.55 3.26 11.94
CA GLY A 33 9.76 1.83 11.78
C GLY A 33 9.20 1.24 10.48
N SER A 34 8.57 2.04 9.60
CA SER A 34 8.08 1.57 8.31
C SER A 34 9.18 1.69 7.25
N PHE A 35 9.62 0.58 6.68
CA PHE A 35 10.72 0.53 5.70
C PHE A 35 10.30 0.05 4.32
N GLY A 36 9.17 -0.64 4.21
CA GLY A 36 8.75 -1.26 2.95
C GLY A 36 8.20 -0.26 1.94
N TYR A 37 8.70 -0.31 0.69
CA TYR A 37 8.24 0.50 -0.45
C TYR A 37 8.24 2.01 -0.21
N ARG A 38 9.17 2.52 0.57
CA ARG A 38 9.36 3.96 0.83
C ARG A 38 10.60 4.48 0.14
N PRO A 39 10.57 5.71 -0.41
CA PRO A 39 11.76 6.35 -0.97
C PRO A 39 12.87 6.49 0.09
N GLY A 40 14.10 6.19 -0.29
CA GLY A 40 15.25 6.35 0.60
C GLY A 40 15.32 5.37 1.77
N ARG A 41 14.45 4.36 1.82
CA ARG A 41 14.46 3.30 2.85
C ARG A 41 14.67 1.93 2.24
N SER A 42 15.42 1.08 2.93
CA SER A 42 15.79 -0.25 2.43
C SER A 42 15.53 -1.37 3.44
N ALA A 43 15.54 -2.62 2.98
CA ALA A 43 15.48 -3.78 3.86
C ALA A 43 16.70 -3.82 4.82
N LYS A 44 17.85 -3.32 4.38
CA LYS A 44 19.05 -3.20 5.24
C LYS A 44 18.77 -2.29 6.43
N ASP A 45 18.12 -1.14 6.22
CA ASP A 45 17.79 -0.21 7.29
C ASP A 45 16.81 -0.84 8.29
N ALA A 46 15.86 -1.64 7.79
CA ALA A 46 14.95 -2.40 8.65
C ALA A 46 15.70 -3.39 9.56
N ILE A 47 16.68 -4.12 9.00
CA ILE A 47 17.51 -5.07 9.78
C ILE A 47 18.33 -4.32 10.82
N LEU A 48 18.94 -3.20 10.47
CA LEU A 48 19.70 -2.37 11.41
C LEU A 48 18.81 -1.86 12.54
N LYS A 49 17.57 -1.48 12.25
CA LYS A 49 16.61 -1.03 13.27
C LYS A 49 16.20 -2.16 14.21
N VAL A 50 16.02 -3.38 13.70
CA VAL A 50 15.78 -4.56 14.57
C VAL A 50 16.97 -4.83 15.48
N LYS A 51 18.20 -4.72 14.95
CA LYS A 51 19.41 -4.86 15.75
C LYS A 51 19.48 -3.80 16.87
N GLU A 52 19.20 -2.55 16.55
CA GLU A 52 19.12 -1.46 17.53
C GLU A 52 18.14 -1.78 18.66
N TYR A 53 16.94 -2.28 18.34
CA TYR A 53 15.97 -2.69 19.37
C TYR A 53 16.49 -3.84 20.24
N ALA A 54 17.15 -4.82 19.66
CA ALA A 54 17.75 -5.91 20.42
C ALA A 54 18.84 -5.40 21.38
N GLU A 55 19.68 -4.45 20.95
CA GLU A 55 20.69 -3.80 21.78
C GLU A 55 20.07 -2.95 22.90
N GLN A 56 18.88 -2.38 22.68
CA GLN A 56 18.10 -1.66 23.70
C GLN A 56 17.37 -2.58 24.71
N GLY A 57 17.55 -3.91 24.59
CA GLY A 57 17.00 -4.89 25.53
C GLY A 57 15.59 -5.41 25.19
N TYR A 58 15.09 -5.15 23.96
CA TYR A 58 13.84 -5.78 23.51
C TYR A 58 14.09 -7.25 23.20
N THR A 59 13.47 -8.15 23.97
CA THR A 59 13.68 -9.60 23.86
C THR A 59 12.57 -10.35 23.13
N TYR A 60 11.43 -9.68 22.91
CA TYR A 60 10.28 -10.28 22.23
C TYR A 60 9.99 -9.56 20.92
N ALA A 61 9.74 -10.32 19.87
CA ALA A 61 9.27 -9.82 18.58
C ALA A 61 7.91 -10.45 18.25
N VAL A 62 6.91 -9.62 17.92
CA VAL A 62 5.60 -10.08 17.46
C VAL A 62 5.54 -9.87 15.96
N SER A 63 5.35 -10.95 15.19
CA SER A 63 5.15 -10.91 13.76
C SER A 63 3.65 -10.99 13.44
N LEU A 64 3.13 -9.97 12.78
CA LEU A 64 1.75 -9.92 12.32
C LEU A 64 1.74 -9.81 10.80
N ASP A 65 0.95 -10.65 10.14
CA ASP A 65 0.73 -10.60 8.71
C ASP A 65 -0.76 -10.68 8.38
N LEU A 66 -1.21 -9.90 7.40
CA LEU A 66 -2.60 -9.90 6.97
C LEU A 66 -2.77 -10.87 5.81
N SER A 67 -3.56 -11.92 6.04
CA SER A 67 -3.87 -12.91 5.01
C SER A 67 -4.64 -12.28 3.87
N LYS A 68 -4.20 -12.52 2.62
CA LYS A 68 -4.87 -12.07 1.39
C LYS A 68 -5.22 -10.58 1.35
N TYR A 69 -4.44 -9.74 2.00
CA TYR A 69 -4.73 -8.32 2.16
C TYR A 69 -5.11 -7.62 0.85
N PHE A 70 -4.38 -7.89 -0.25
CA PHE A 70 -4.68 -7.30 -1.55
C PHE A 70 -5.95 -7.86 -2.20
N ASP A 71 -6.31 -9.07 -1.87
CA ASP A 71 -7.50 -9.74 -2.44
C ASP A 71 -8.79 -9.33 -1.71
N THR A 72 -8.68 -8.90 -0.44
CA THR A 72 -9.80 -8.55 0.44
C THR A 72 -9.88 -7.06 0.74
N LEU A 73 -9.15 -6.24 -0.01
CA LEU A 73 -9.13 -4.79 0.19
C LEU A 73 -10.50 -4.17 -0.09
N ASN A 74 -11.13 -3.60 0.94
CA ASN A 74 -12.39 -2.89 0.77
C ASN A 74 -12.15 -1.52 0.12
N HIS A 75 -12.69 -1.32 -1.10
CA HIS A 75 -12.52 -0.11 -1.88
C HIS A 75 -13.11 1.13 -1.19
N GLU A 76 -14.29 1.01 -0.56
CA GLU A 76 -14.95 2.15 0.07
C GLU A 76 -14.18 2.66 1.30
N ILE A 77 -13.63 1.74 2.09
CA ILE A 77 -12.77 2.11 3.22
C ILE A 77 -11.55 2.87 2.71
N LEU A 78 -10.86 2.34 1.69
CA LEU A 78 -9.70 2.99 1.09
C LEU A 78 -10.03 4.38 0.56
N ILE A 79 -11.12 4.51 -0.21
CA ILE A 79 -11.54 5.79 -0.78
C ILE A 79 -11.88 6.80 0.31
N ASN A 80 -12.58 6.38 1.37
CA ASN A 80 -12.90 7.26 2.50
C ASN A 80 -11.64 7.73 3.25
N LEU A 81 -10.62 6.88 3.31
CA LEU A 81 -9.33 7.26 3.88
C LEU A 81 -8.59 8.27 3.00
N LEU A 82 -8.55 8.03 1.69
CA LEU A 82 -7.95 8.98 0.74
C LEU A 82 -8.60 10.36 0.82
N ARG A 83 -9.93 10.44 0.93
CA ARG A 83 -10.67 11.70 1.05
C ARG A 83 -10.29 12.54 2.28
N LYS A 84 -9.80 11.92 3.34
CA LYS A 84 -9.35 12.68 4.53
C LYS A 84 -8.13 13.56 4.21
N THR A 85 -7.29 13.10 3.31
CA THR A 85 -5.99 13.72 3.02
C THR A 85 -5.96 14.37 1.63
N VAL A 86 -6.48 13.67 0.60
CA VAL A 86 -6.54 14.16 -0.78
C VAL A 86 -7.81 14.99 -0.95
N LYS A 87 -7.64 16.29 -1.21
CA LYS A 87 -8.78 17.23 -1.33
C LYS A 87 -9.40 17.26 -2.73
N ASP A 88 -8.67 16.84 -3.78
CA ASP A 88 -9.21 16.80 -5.14
C ASP A 88 -10.02 15.52 -5.37
N GLU A 89 -11.34 15.66 -5.36
CA GLU A 89 -12.26 14.54 -5.56
C GLU A 89 -12.11 13.89 -6.95
N ARG A 90 -11.63 14.61 -7.97
CA ARG A 90 -11.39 14.05 -9.30
C ARG A 90 -10.30 12.97 -9.26
N VAL A 91 -9.23 13.22 -8.47
CA VAL A 91 -8.15 12.25 -8.26
C VAL A 91 -8.67 11.03 -7.49
N VAL A 92 -9.46 11.26 -6.45
CA VAL A 92 -10.06 10.17 -5.65
C VAL A 92 -10.99 9.31 -6.51
N GLN A 93 -11.82 9.92 -7.35
CA GLN A 93 -12.69 9.20 -8.28
C GLN A 93 -11.90 8.44 -9.35
N LEU A 94 -10.81 8.99 -9.83
CA LEU A 94 -9.93 8.30 -10.78
C LEU A 94 -9.32 7.04 -10.14
N ILE A 95 -8.82 7.14 -8.90
CA ILE A 95 -8.33 5.99 -8.14
C ILE A 95 -9.44 4.94 -7.97
N LYS A 96 -10.66 5.38 -7.61
CA LYS A 96 -11.82 4.48 -7.48
C LYS A 96 -12.11 3.73 -8.77
N ARG A 97 -12.03 4.40 -9.93
CA ARG A 97 -12.21 3.76 -11.24
C ARG A 97 -11.14 2.73 -11.52
N TYR A 98 -9.88 3.00 -11.20
CA TYR A 98 -8.79 2.03 -11.34
C TYR A 98 -8.99 0.81 -10.44
N LEU A 99 -9.46 0.98 -9.21
CA LEU A 99 -9.78 -0.14 -8.33
C LEU A 99 -10.90 -1.02 -8.87
N LYS A 100 -11.92 -0.41 -9.48
CA LYS A 100 -13.08 -1.10 -10.06
C LYS A 100 -12.86 -1.65 -11.47
N SER A 101 -11.80 -1.25 -12.16
CA SER A 101 -11.57 -1.62 -13.56
C SER A 101 -11.42 -3.12 -13.80
N GLY A 102 -11.22 -3.90 -12.74
CA GLY A 102 -11.14 -5.34 -12.83
C GLY A 102 -9.87 -5.84 -13.52
N VAL A 103 -9.88 -7.13 -13.84
CA VAL A 103 -8.81 -7.82 -14.56
C VAL A 103 -9.40 -8.48 -15.79
N MET A 104 -8.77 -8.29 -16.94
CA MET A 104 -9.10 -9.06 -18.14
C MET A 104 -8.38 -10.40 -18.09
N GLU A 105 -9.12 -11.50 -18.09
CA GLU A 105 -8.61 -12.85 -18.17
C GLU A 105 -9.24 -13.57 -19.37
N ASN A 106 -8.43 -14.08 -20.28
CA ASN A 106 -8.92 -14.77 -21.50
C ASN A 106 -9.92 -13.95 -22.34
N GLY A 107 -9.74 -12.63 -22.40
CA GLY A 107 -10.63 -11.74 -23.15
C GLY A 107 -11.93 -11.36 -22.45
N VAL A 108 -12.16 -11.84 -21.23
CA VAL A 108 -13.32 -11.48 -20.40
C VAL A 108 -12.89 -10.52 -19.30
N VAL A 109 -13.56 -9.37 -19.21
CA VAL A 109 -13.35 -8.40 -18.12
C VAL A 109 -14.21 -8.81 -16.94
N MET A 110 -13.56 -9.09 -15.82
CA MET A 110 -14.23 -9.33 -14.54
C MET A 110 -14.07 -8.09 -13.66
N GLU A 111 -15.15 -7.39 -13.38
CA GLU A 111 -15.13 -6.30 -12.40
C GLU A 111 -14.86 -6.85 -11.00
N THR A 112 -14.05 -6.12 -10.23
CA THR A 112 -13.76 -6.48 -8.85
C THR A 112 -14.41 -5.48 -7.91
N GLU A 113 -15.25 -5.96 -7.01
CA GLU A 113 -15.84 -5.13 -5.95
C GLU A 113 -14.90 -4.96 -4.75
N GLU A 114 -14.00 -5.93 -4.58
CA GLU A 114 -12.99 -5.95 -3.52
C GLU A 114 -11.63 -6.33 -4.12
N GLY A 115 -10.60 -6.00 -3.38
CA GLY A 115 -9.22 -6.33 -3.73
C GLY A 115 -8.62 -5.39 -4.76
N SER A 116 -7.40 -5.69 -5.13
CA SER A 116 -6.65 -4.93 -6.09
C SER A 116 -5.72 -5.82 -6.89
N PRO A 117 -5.72 -5.72 -8.23
CA PRO A 117 -4.82 -6.52 -9.07
C PRO A 117 -3.37 -6.22 -8.71
N GLN A 118 -2.59 -7.28 -8.47
CA GLN A 118 -1.16 -7.15 -8.24
C GLN A 118 -0.49 -6.66 -9.53
N GLY A 119 0.15 -5.49 -9.48
CA GLY A 119 0.87 -4.91 -10.61
C GLY A 119 0.34 -3.57 -11.12
N GLY A 120 -0.85 -3.14 -10.64
CA GLY A 120 -1.39 -1.81 -10.90
C GLY A 120 -0.96 -0.77 -9.86
N LEU A 121 -1.71 0.32 -9.78
CA LEU A 121 -1.57 1.45 -8.84
C LEU A 121 -1.30 1.02 -7.38
N CYS A 122 -1.69 -0.19 -7.04
CA CYS A 122 -1.59 -0.72 -5.70
C CYS A 122 -0.20 -1.12 -5.25
N ARG A 123 0.76 -1.28 -6.14
CA ARG A 123 2.12 -1.60 -5.69
C ARG A 123 2.72 -0.43 -4.91
N ASP A 124 2.44 0.78 -5.35
CA ASP A 124 2.97 2.00 -4.74
C ASP A 124 1.95 2.63 -3.79
N THR A 125 0.65 2.48 -4.06
CA THR A 125 -0.44 2.83 -3.13
C THR A 125 -0.51 1.85 -1.95
N SER A 126 0.11 0.66 -2.06
CA SER A 126 0.26 -0.26 -0.92
C SER A 126 1.06 0.36 0.22
N SER A 127 1.92 1.33 -0.05
CA SER A 127 2.54 2.13 1.00
C SER A 127 1.52 3.00 1.73
N ILE A 128 0.52 3.54 1.04
CA ILE A 128 -0.60 4.30 1.65
C ILE A 128 -1.47 3.36 2.47
N LEU A 129 -1.72 2.16 1.97
CA LEU A 129 -2.49 1.14 2.68
C LEU A 129 -1.74 0.59 3.90
N ARG A 130 -0.41 0.52 3.85
CA ARG A 130 0.44 0.19 5.01
C ARG A 130 0.41 1.27 6.09
N PHE A 131 0.02 2.51 5.79
CA PHE A 131 -0.24 3.52 6.81
C PHE A 131 -1.28 3.04 7.84
N TYR A 132 -2.18 2.16 7.44
CA TYR A 132 -3.14 1.52 8.34
C TYR A 132 -2.65 0.20 8.94
N GLN A 133 -1.58 -0.38 8.44
CA GLN A 133 -0.86 -1.47 9.10
C GLN A 133 0.11 -0.86 10.13
N ARG A 134 -0.38 -0.38 11.25
CA ARG A 134 0.45 -0.07 12.39
C ARG A 134 0.99 -1.37 12.96
N VAL A 135 2.25 -1.66 12.68
CA VAL A 135 2.99 -2.65 13.46
C VAL A 135 3.27 -2.00 14.81
N TYR A 136 2.51 -2.40 15.80
CA TYR A 136 2.76 -1.99 17.19
C TYR A 136 3.90 -2.85 17.72
N PHE A 137 5.05 -2.23 17.99
CA PHE A 137 6.04 -2.81 18.89
C PHE A 137 5.57 -2.56 20.31
N LEU A 138 5.16 -3.61 21.00
CA LEU A 138 4.77 -3.52 22.39
C LEU A 138 6.05 -3.55 23.26
N LYS A 139 6.25 -2.50 24.03
CA LYS A 139 7.21 -2.49 25.10
C LYS A 139 6.55 -3.24 26.26
N SER A 140 7.17 -4.34 26.71
CA SER A 140 6.77 -4.94 27.99
C SER A 140 7.12 -3.98 29.12
N ALA A 141 6.15 -3.72 29.99
CA ALA A 141 6.38 -3.05 31.26
C ALA A 141 7.28 -3.90 32.16
#